data_3e3349a9322490bc2f1398f086231afa
#
_entry.id   3e3349a9322490bc2f1398f086231afa
#
_cell.length_a   1.000
_cell.length_b   1.000
_cell.length_c   1.000
_cell.angle_alpha   90.00
_cell.angle_beta   90.00
_cell.angle_gamma   90.00
#
_symmetry.space_group_name_H-M   'P 1'
#
loop_
_entity.id
_entity.type
_entity.pdbx_description
1 polymer ?
#
loop_
_entity_poly.entity_id
_entity_poly.type
_entity_poly.pdbx_seq_one_letter_code
_entity_poly.pdbx_strand_id
1 'polypeptide(L)'
;WVWTYYDSCILLAISLKDEPINLSNAIQKNYLRIKTKGSINYDYQIYLYNLNEKGEPGFEVVSPLTINDKNYLLNRGWIPFDKKNNNIINRFDEKNIIGILKKQIKANMFKPKNDISNNYWFTLNREDIFKFTGKKFSPYIIYLSNKNELPKPKMITANISNNHKKYAITWF
;
A
#
# COMPACT_ATOMS: atom_id res chain seq x y z
N TRP A 1 -16.48 23.20 4.48
CA TRP A 1 -15.90 22.15 3.63
C TRP A 1 -14.38 22.25 3.52
N VAL A 2 -13.81 23.44 3.37
CA VAL A 2 -12.36 23.65 3.28
C VAL A 2 -11.66 23.35 4.61
N TRP A 3 -12.23 23.75 5.73
CA TRP A 3 -11.66 23.53 7.07
C TRP A 3 -11.55 22.02 7.43
N THR A 4 -12.59 21.26 7.14
CA THR A 4 -12.59 19.80 7.41
C THR A 4 -11.53 19.05 6.62
N TYR A 5 -11.18 19.50 5.41
CA TYR A 5 -10.13 18.92 4.59
C TYR A 5 -8.72 19.21 5.15
N TYR A 6 -8.51 20.45 5.62
CA TYR A 6 -7.24 20.88 6.23
C TYR A 6 -6.94 20.10 7.52
N ASP A 7 -7.93 19.98 8.40
CA ASP A 7 -7.79 19.22 9.65
C ASP A 7 -7.47 17.75 9.37
N SER A 8 -8.08 17.15 8.37
CA SER A 8 -7.79 15.76 7.98
C SER A 8 -6.36 15.59 7.47
N CYS A 9 -5.83 16.55 6.71
CA CYS A 9 -4.45 16.51 6.19
C CYS A 9 -3.42 16.71 7.31
N ILE A 10 -3.68 17.61 8.25
CA ILE A 10 -2.81 17.86 9.40
C ILE A 10 -2.78 16.64 10.32
N LEU A 11 -3.94 16.05 10.63
CA LEU A 11 -4.04 14.84 11.43
C LEU A 11 -3.31 13.67 10.76
N LEU A 12 -3.40 13.55 9.43
CA LEU A 12 -2.66 12.56 8.67
C LEU A 12 -1.15 12.77 8.78
N ALA A 13 -0.67 14.01 8.63
CA ALA A 13 0.75 14.33 8.72
C ALA A 13 1.32 14.06 10.12
N ILE A 14 0.55 14.28 11.17
CA ILE A 14 0.90 13.97 12.56
C ILE A 14 0.94 12.45 12.73
N SER A 15 -0.12 11.74 12.35
CA SER A 15 -0.22 10.28 12.48
C SER A 15 0.90 9.53 11.77
N LEU A 16 1.43 10.06 10.66
CA LEU A 16 2.56 9.45 9.93
C LEU A 16 3.91 9.63 10.63
N LYS A 17 4.02 10.60 11.54
CA LYS A 17 5.24 10.88 12.33
C LYS A 17 5.24 10.20 13.69
N ASP A 18 4.08 9.74 14.17
CA ASP A 18 3.94 9.10 15.46
C ASP A 18 4.75 7.81 15.55
N GLU A 19 5.10 7.41 16.76
CA GLU A 19 5.71 6.11 16.99
C GLU A 19 4.79 4.96 16.55
N PRO A 20 5.33 3.90 15.94
CA PRO A 20 4.52 2.81 15.44
C PRO A 20 3.87 2.02 16.59
N ILE A 21 2.56 1.84 16.51
CA ILE A 21 1.75 1.11 17.48
C ILE A 21 1.70 -0.37 17.10
N ASN A 22 1.69 -1.27 18.09
CA ASN A 22 1.50 -2.69 17.83
C ASN A 22 0.10 -2.95 17.24
N LEU A 23 0.04 -3.61 16.10
CA LEU A 23 -1.21 -3.88 15.39
C LEU A 23 -2.23 -4.68 16.22
N SER A 24 -1.78 -5.53 17.14
CA SER A 24 -2.66 -6.30 18.04
C SER A 24 -3.51 -5.41 18.95
N ASN A 25 -3.00 -4.25 19.32
CA ASN A 25 -3.63 -3.30 20.23
C ASN A 25 -4.26 -2.10 19.51
N ALA A 26 -4.11 -2.03 18.18
CA ALA A 26 -4.55 -0.90 17.40
C ALA A 26 -6.02 -1.03 17.00
N ILE A 27 -6.81 0.01 17.28
CA ILE A 27 -8.07 0.23 16.57
C ILE A 27 -7.70 0.50 15.11
N GLN A 28 -8.18 -0.33 14.18
CA GLN A 28 -7.85 -0.21 12.76
C GLN A 28 -8.37 1.13 12.20
N LYS A 29 -7.48 2.10 12.14
CA LYS A 29 -7.72 3.42 11.55
C LYS A 29 -6.93 3.56 10.26
N ASN A 30 -7.47 4.38 9.34
CA ASN A 30 -6.77 4.73 8.11
C ASN A 30 -5.53 5.57 8.44
N TYR A 31 -4.40 5.27 7.77
CA TYR A 31 -3.10 5.96 7.94
C TYR A 31 -2.44 5.79 9.30
N LEU A 32 -2.76 4.72 10.02
CA LEU A 32 -2.10 4.41 11.28
C LEU A 32 -0.72 3.79 11.01
N ARG A 33 0.32 4.31 11.66
CA ARG A 33 1.65 3.71 11.63
C ARG A 33 1.70 2.56 12.61
N ILE A 34 2.04 1.37 12.12
CA ILE A 34 2.02 0.14 12.89
C ILE A 34 3.38 -0.56 12.87
N LYS A 35 3.63 -1.32 13.94
CA LYS A 35 4.69 -2.30 14.05
C LYS A 35 4.09 -3.66 14.32
N THR A 36 4.51 -4.68 13.59
CA THR A 36 3.96 -6.02 13.73
C THR A 36 4.98 -7.09 13.39
N LYS A 37 4.65 -8.33 13.73
CA LYS A 37 5.34 -9.54 13.31
C LYS A 37 4.36 -10.40 12.54
N GLY A 38 4.82 -11.10 11.52
CA GLY A 38 3.93 -11.96 10.73
C GLY A 38 4.71 -12.80 9.76
N SER A 39 4.04 -13.77 9.15
CA SER A 39 4.60 -14.63 8.12
C SER A 39 4.12 -14.17 6.74
N ILE A 40 5.06 -13.92 5.84
CA ILE A 40 4.78 -13.51 4.46
C ILE A 40 4.75 -14.76 3.58
N ASN A 41 3.69 -14.86 2.78
CA ASN A 41 3.61 -15.87 1.74
C ASN A 41 4.07 -15.28 0.40
N TYR A 42 5.27 -15.67 -0.02
CA TYR A 42 5.88 -15.20 -1.27
C TYR A 42 5.34 -15.91 -2.51
N ASP A 43 4.74 -17.11 -2.37
CA ASP A 43 4.21 -17.90 -3.49
C ASP A 43 3.00 -17.24 -4.14
N TYR A 44 2.22 -16.49 -3.35
CA TYR A 44 1.05 -15.75 -3.79
C TYR A 44 1.31 -14.25 -3.92
N GLN A 45 2.51 -13.87 -4.33
CA GLN A 45 2.88 -12.49 -4.57
C GLN A 45 2.14 -11.92 -5.77
N ILE A 46 1.53 -10.75 -5.61
CA ILE A 46 0.74 -10.04 -6.60
C ILE A 46 1.56 -8.91 -7.19
N TYR A 47 1.58 -8.77 -8.52
CA TYR A 47 2.21 -7.66 -9.23
C TYR A 47 1.12 -6.68 -9.71
N LEU A 48 0.91 -5.62 -8.94
CA LEU A 48 -0.07 -4.58 -9.25
C LEU A 48 0.57 -3.50 -10.12
N TYR A 49 0.13 -3.39 -11.38
CA TYR A 49 0.64 -2.37 -12.30
C TYR A 49 0.41 -0.96 -11.76
N ASN A 50 1.46 -0.18 -11.68
CA ASN A 50 1.41 1.21 -11.26
C ASN A 50 2.61 1.99 -11.79
N LEU A 51 2.42 3.29 -12.01
CA LEU A 51 3.50 4.20 -12.33
C LEU A 51 4.19 4.66 -11.04
N ASN A 52 5.50 4.89 -11.10
CA ASN A 52 6.21 5.54 -10.00
C ASN A 52 5.98 7.06 -10.03
N GLU A 53 6.60 7.78 -9.10
CA GLU A 53 6.49 9.24 -8.98
C GLU A 53 7.02 10.00 -10.21
N LYS A 54 7.88 9.37 -11.01
CA LYS A 54 8.42 9.92 -12.26
C LYS A 54 7.57 9.57 -13.50
N GLY A 55 6.49 8.79 -13.32
CA GLY A 55 5.66 8.31 -14.42
C GLY A 55 6.22 7.08 -15.15
N GLU A 56 7.25 6.43 -14.61
CA GLU A 56 7.81 5.21 -15.20
C GLU A 56 6.92 4.00 -14.87
N PRO A 57 6.68 3.10 -15.84
CA PRO A 57 5.85 1.92 -15.64
C PRO A 57 6.55 0.87 -14.78
N GLY A 58 5.78 0.19 -13.95
CA GLY A 58 6.28 -0.88 -13.10
C GLY A 58 5.17 -1.55 -12.30
N PHE A 59 5.55 -2.21 -11.22
CA PHE A 59 4.62 -2.96 -10.39
C PHE A 59 4.82 -2.66 -8.90
N GLU A 60 3.72 -2.46 -8.19
CA GLU A 60 3.73 -2.60 -6.73
C GLU A 60 3.65 -4.08 -6.39
N VAL A 61 4.57 -4.52 -5.54
CA VAL A 61 4.65 -5.92 -5.10
C VAL A 61 3.84 -6.08 -3.83
N VAL A 62 2.75 -6.82 -3.93
CA VAL A 62 1.82 -7.06 -2.82
C VAL A 62 1.85 -8.53 -2.45
N SER A 63 2.17 -8.83 -1.19
CA SER A 63 2.27 -10.21 -0.69
C SER A 63 1.26 -10.46 0.43
N PRO A 64 0.67 -11.66 0.51
CA PRO A 64 -0.11 -12.07 1.66
C PRO A 64 0.73 -12.09 2.92
N LEU A 65 0.21 -11.52 4.00
CA LEU A 65 0.83 -11.48 5.32
C LEU A 65 -0.16 -12.04 6.35
N THR A 66 0.25 -13.03 7.11
CA THR A 66 -0.56 -13.58 8.20
C THR A 66 -0.03 -13.07 9.55
N ILE A 67 -0.93 -12.46 10.33
CA ILE A 67 -0.66 -11.91 11.66
C ILE A 67 -1.73 -12.42 12.61
N ASN A 68 -1.36 -13.21 13.62
CA ASN A 68 -2.29 -13.77 14.61
C ASN A 68 -3.56 -14.35 13.95
N ASP A 69 -3.39 -15.26 12.99
CA ASP A 69 -4.44 -15.95 12.21
C ASP A 69 -5.32 -15.05 11.34
N LYS A 70 -5.00 -13.76 11.24
CA LYS A 70 -5.65 -12.83 10.32
C LYS A 70 -4.77 -12.56 9.10
N ASN A 71 -5.39 -12.55 7.93
CA ASN A 71 -4.68 -12.30 6.68
C ASN A 71 -4.80 -10.82 6.29
N TYR A 72 -3.66 -10.24 5.98
CA TYR A 72 -3.50 -8.87 5.47
C TYR A 72 -2.78 -8.91 4.13
N LEU A 73 -2.94 -7.87 3.32
CA LEU A 73 -2.09 -7.62 2.17
C LEU A 73 -0.98 -6.66 2.59
N LEU A 74 0.26 -7.03 2.32
CA LEU A 74 1.44 -6.21 2.54
C LEU A 74 1.95 -5.66 1.21
N ASN A 75 1.84 -4.37 0.99
CA ASN A 75 2.49 -3.69 -0.13
C ASN A 75 3.95 -3.45 0.25
N ARG A 76 4.85 -4.18 -0.41
CA ARG A 76 6.30 -4.16 -0.14
C ARG A 76 7.01 -3.02 -0.86
N GLY A 77 6.36 -2.41 -1.84
CA GLY A 77 6.92 -1.32 -2.62
C GLY A 77 6.85 -1.55 -4.12
N TRP A 78 7.53 -0.70 -4.88
CA TRP A 78 7.50 -0.67 -6.33
C TRP A 78 8.79 -1.24 -6.94
N ILE A 79 8.64 -1.95 -8.07
CA ILE A 79 9.73 -2.45 -8.91
C ILE A 79 9.55 -1.96 -10.35
N PRO A 80 10.63 -1.75 -11.12
CA PRO A 80 10.56 -1.47 -12.56
C PRO A 80 9.92 -2.63 -13.32
N PHE A 81 9.34 -2.32 -14.47
CA PHE A 81 8.62 -3.29 -15.30
C PHE A 81 9.46 -4.50 -15.72
N ASP A 82 10.72 -4.28 -16.07
CA ASP A 82 11.70 -5.31 -16.48
C ASP A 82 12.11 -6.26 -15.36
N LYS A 83 11.87 -5.88 -14.10
CA LYS A 83 12.26 -6.68 -12.92
C LYS A 83 11.21 -7.70 -12.47
N LYS A 84 10.03 -7.72 -13.10
CA LYS A 84 8.96 -8.67 -12.74
C LYS A 84 9.40 -10.14 -12.81
N ASN A 85 10.20 -10.51 -13.83
CA ASN A 85 10.61 -11.89 -14.08
C ASN A 85 11.87 -12.32 -13.33
N ASN A 86 12.58 -11.37 -12.75
CA ASN A 86 13.69 -11.70 -11.87
C ASN A 86 13.12 -11.98 -10.50
N ASN A 87 13.19 -13.21 -10.01
CA ASN A 87 12.77 -13.64 -8.66
C ASN A 87 13.52 -12.87 -7.55
N ILE A 88 13.50 -11.54 -7.62
CA ILE A 88 14.06 -10.66 -6.60
C ILE A 88 13.09 -10.66 -5.42
N ILE A 89 13.10 -11.78 -4.72
CA ILE A 89 12.47 -11.89 -3.42
C ILE A 89 13.53 -11.41 -2.43
N ASN A 90 13.64 -10.10 -2.26
CA ASN A 90 14.36 -9.59 -1.10
C ASN A 90 13.54 -9.97 0.14
N ARG A 91 13.92 -11.07 0.74
CA ARG A 91 13.40 -11.48 2.05
C ARG A 91 13.90 -10.46 3.04
N PHE A 92 13.00 -9.75 3.68
CA PHE A 92 13.35 -8.87 4.79
C PHE A 92 12.92 -9.50 6.13
N ASP A 93 13.34 -8.89 7.23
CA ASP A 93 13.04 -9.40 8.57
C ASP A 93 11.54 -9.35 8.88
N GLU A 94 10.88 -10.51 8.80
CA GLU A 94 9.46 -10.68 9.08
C GLU A 94 9.11 -10.46 10.58
N LYS A 95 10.13 -10.42 11.44
CA LYS A 95 9.95 -10.17 12.88
C LYS A 95 9.76 -8.70 13.22
N ASN A 96 10.06 -7.80 12.29
CA ASN A 96 10.00 -6.37 12.51
C ASN A 96 9.43 -5.61 11.32
N ILE A 97 8.15 -5.81 11.05
CA ILE A 97 7.43 -5.13 9.97
C ILE A 97 6.91 -3.81 10.47
N ILE A 98 7.42 -2.72 9.92
CA ILE A 98 6.92 -1.37 10.17
C ILE A 98 6.21 -0.90 8.91
N GLY A 99 4.98 -0.42 9.05
CA GLY A 99 4.20 0.00 7.90
C GLY A 99 3.08 0.96 8.27
N ILE A 100 2.38 1.41 7.23
CA ILE A 100 1.23 2.29 7.35
C ILE A 100 -0.01 1.51 6.93
N LEU A 101 -0.99 1.45 7.81
CA LEU A 101 -2.28 0.83 7.57
C LEU A 101 -3.15 1.76 6.73
N LYS A 102 -3.62 1.29 5.59
CA LYS A 102 -4.50 2.06 4.71
C LYS A 102 -5.69 1.23 4.29
N LYS A 103 -6.89 1.78 4.44
CA LYS A 103 -8.11 1.13 3.99
C LYS A 103 -8.10 1.02 2.47
N GLN A 104 -8.42 -0.17 1.97
CA GLN A 104 -8.53 -0.43 0.55
C GLN A 104 -9.71 0.35 -0.03
N ILE A 105 -9.45 1.12 -1.08
CA ILE A 105 -10.48 1.82 -1.84
C ILE A 105 -11.11 0.82 -2.81
N LYS A 106 -12.43 0.87 -2.98
CA LYS A 106 -13.12 0.06 -3.99
C LYS A 106 -12.50 0.29 -5.36
N ALA A 107 -12.37 -0.79 -6.12
CA ALA A 107 -11.84 -0.71 -7.49
C ALA A 107 -12.71 0.25 -8.34
N ASN A 108 -12.05 1.09 -9.12
CA ASN A 108 -12.75 1.93 -10.09
C ASN A 108 -13.23 1.07 -11.25
N MET A 109 -14.48 1.21 -11.67
CA MET A 109 -15.10 0.44 -12.77
C MET A 109 -14.40 0.63 -14.13
N PHE A 110 -13.64 1.72 -14.28
CA PHE A 110 -12.93 2.04 -15.54
C PHE A 110 -11.55 1.38 -15.65
N LYS A 111 -11.09 0.62 -14.66
CA LYS A 111 -9.81 -0.07 -14.74
C LYS A 111 -9.95 -1.39 -15.54
N PRO A 112 -8.90 -1.78 -16.30
CA PRO A 112 -8.88 -3.07 -16.99
C PRO A 112 -9.10 -4.24 -16.03
N LYS A 113 -9.55 -5.37 -16.57
CA LYS A 113 -9.65 -6.62 -15.79
C LYS A 113 -8.25 -7.15 -15.45
N ASN A 114 -8.13 -7.80 -14.30
CA ASN A 114 -6.90 -8.46 -13.91
C ASN A 114 -6.63 -9.70 -14.76
N ASP A 115 -5.38 -9.91 -15.15
CA ASP A 115 -4.90 -11.15 -15.74
C ASP A 115 -4.23 -11.99 -14.66
N ILE A 116 -5.04 -12.82 -13.99
CA ILE A 116 -4.60 -13.64 -12.86
C ILE A 116 -3.59 -14.69 -13.33
N SER A 117 -3.76 -15.23 -14.55
CA SER A 117 -2.91 -16.29 -15.11
C SER A 117 -1.46 -15.83 -15.28
N ASN A 118 -1.27 -14.60 -15.76
CA ASN A 118 0.04 -14.00 -15.93
C ASN A 118 0.48 -13.17 -14.72
N ASN A 119 -0.29 -13.20 -13.64
CA ASN A 119 -0.05 -12.39 -12.45
C ASN A 119 0.15 -10.90 -12.78
N TYR A 120 -0.75 -10.37 -13.60
CA TYR A 120 -0.76 -8.97 -14.03
C TYR A 120 -2.04 -8.29 -13.54
N TRP A 121 -1.90 -7.43 -12.54
CA TRP A 121 -3.03 -6.85 -11.82
C TRP A 121 -3.15 -5.36 -12.06
N PHE A 122 -4.38 -4.88 -12.23
CA PHE A 122 -4.72 -3.46 -12.33
C PHE A 122 -5.46 -2.98 -11.08
N THR A 123 -6.09 -3.92 -10.36
CA THR A 123 -6.86 -3.63 -9.14
C THR A 123 -6.71 -4.75 -8.13
N LEU A 124 -6.76 -4.40 -6.85
CA LEU A 124 -6.83 -5.37 -5.75
C LEU A 124 -8.31 -5.57 -5.38
N ASN A 125 -9.08 -6.27 -6.20
CA ASN A 125 -10.45 -6.62 -5.83
C ASN A 125 -10.49 -7.93 -5.01
N ARG A 126 -11.48 -8.05 -4.12
CA ARG A 126 -11.55 -9.17 -3.17
C ARG A 126 -11.82 -10.51 -3.83
N GLU A 127 -12.59 -10.52 -4.90
CA GLU A 127 -12.98 -11.73 -5.61
C GLU A 127 -11.78 -12.36 -6.31
N ASP A 128 -11.01 -11.56 -7.05
CA ASP A 128 -9.82 -12.04 -7.76
C ASP A 128 -8.72 -12.45 -6.78
N ILE A 129 -8.54 -11.71 -5.68
CA ILE A 129 -7.60 -12.08 -4.62
C ILE A 129 -7.99 -13.43 -4.00
N PHE A 130 -9.30 -13.65 -3.75
CA PHE A 130 -9.76 -14.92 -3.24
C PHE A 130 -9.58 -16.06 -4.24
N LYS A 131 -9.84 -15.84 -5.53
CA LYS A 131 -9.58 -16.82 -6.61
C LYS A 131 -8.09 -17.21 -6.68
N PHE A 132 -7.21 -16.22 -6.52
CA PHE A 132 -5.77 -16.43 -6.62
C PHE A 132 -5.16 -17.10 -5.38
N THR A 133 -5.59 -16.70 -4.18
CA THR A 133 -4.95 -17.11 -2.91
C THR A 133 -5.75 -18.14 -2.13
N GLY A 134 -7.05 -18.31 -2.41
CA GLY A 134 -7.98 -19.12 -1.63
C GLY A 134 -8.32 -18.56 -0.24
N LYS A 135 -7.88 -17.33 0.08
CA LYS A 135 -8.01 -16.72 1.42
C LYS A 135 -8.77 -15.40 1.38
N LYS A 136 -9.44 -15.10 2.49
CA LYS A 136 -10.06 -13.78 2.73
C LYS A 136 -9.08 -12.88 3.48
N PHE A 137 -9.05 -11.61 3.11
CA PHE A 137 -8.14 -10.61 3.66
C PHE A 137 -8.89 -9.47 4.35
N SER A 138 -8.19 -8.83 5.29
CA SER A 138 -8.64 -7.59 5.91
C SER A 138 -8.91 -6.51 4.85
N PRO A 139 -9.87 -5.60 5.09
CA PRO A 139 -10.08 -4.45 4.21
C PRO A 139 -8.95 -3.42 4.24
N TYR A 140 -7.96 -3.64 5.09
CA TYR A 140 -6.80 -2.76 5.23
C TYR A 140 -5.56 -3.41 4.59
N ILE A 141 -4.79 -2.60 3.87
CA ILE A 141 -3.49 -2.96 3.30
C ILE A 141 -2.41 -2.30 4.14
N ILE A 142 -1.35 -3.03 4.41
CA ILE A 142 -0.17 -2.52 5.10
C ILE A 142 0.83 -2.08 4.05
N TYR A 143 1.24 -0.82 4.04
CA TYR A 143 2.30 -0.31 3.19
C TYR A 143 3.61 -0.31 3.97
N LEU A 144 4.57 -1.12 3.51
CA LEU A 144 5.86 -1.29 4.16
C LEU A 144 6.62 0.04 4.18
N SER A 145 7.17 0.39 5.35
CA SER A 145 8.01 1.58 5.55
C SER A 145 9.48 1.24 5.81
N ASN A 146 9.81 -0.05 5.95
CA ASN A 146 11.20 -0.49 6.12
C ASN A 146 12.01 -0.10 4.87
N LYS A 147 13.23 0.41 5.07
CA LYS A 147 14.12 0.77 3.97
C LYS A 147 14.60 -0.50 3.27
N ASN A 148 14.30 -0.62 2.01
CA ASN A 148 14.76 -1.69 1.12
C ASN A 148 15.23 -1.09 -0.19
N GLU A 149 16.20 -1.74 -0.84
CA GLU A 149 16.65 -1.31 -2.17
C GLU A 149 15.61 -1.64 -3.24
N LEU A 150 15.10 -2.88 -3.24
CA LEU A 150 14.01 -3.35 -4.10
C LEU A 150 13.20 -4.43 -3.36
N PRO A 151 11.87 -4.39 -3.39
CA PRO A 151 11.02 -3.31 -3.92
C PRO A 151 11.23 -1.99 -3.16
N LYS A 152 11.19 -0.85 -3.87
CA LYS A 152 11.28 0.47 -3.24
C LYS A 152 10.00 0.77 -2.47
N PRO A 153 10.04 0.97 -1.15
CA PRO A 153 8.86 1.27 -0.38
C PRO A 153 8.18 2.54 -0.90
N LYS A 154 6.86 2.49 -1.02
CA LYS A 154 6.07 3.65 -1.40
C LYS A 154 5.97 4.60 -0.22
N MET A 155 6.51 5.79 -0.36
CA MET A 155 6.35 6.83 0.65
C MET A 155 4.89 7.31 0.66
N ILE A 156 4.17 7.00 1.73
CA ILE A 156 2.85 7.56 1.97
C ILE A 156 3.07 8.90 2.67
N THR A 157 2.94 9.96 1.91
CA THR A 157 3.01 11.33 2.43
C THR A 157 1.62 11.94 2.40
N ALA A 158 1.34 12.83 3.37
CA ALA A 158 0.23 13.74 3.25
C ALA A 158 0.58 14.76 2.15
N ASN A 159 0.25 14.44 0.90
CA ASN A 159 0.46 15.36 -0.21
C ASN A 159 -0.55 16.50 -0.10
N ILE A 160 -0.21 17.51 0.71
CA ILE A 160 -0.97 18.76 0.82
C ILE A 160 -0.61 19.53 -0.44
N SER A 161 -1.43 19.38 -1.48
CA SER A 161 -1.32 20.18 -2.69
C SER A 161 -1.55 21.64 -2.32
N ASN A 162 -0.45 22.41 -2.18
CA ASN A 162 -0.50 23.82 -1.89
C ASN A 162 -0.80 24.61 -3.18
N ASN A 163 -2.03 24.45 -3.67
CA ASN A 163 -2.51 25.16 -4.86
C ASN A 163 -3.00 26.61 -4.55
N HIS A 164 -2.78 27.09 -3.33
CA HIS A 164 -3.25 28.45 -2.94
C HIS A 164 -2.74 29.55 -3.84
N LYS A 165 -1.49 29.47 -4.33
CA LYS A 165 -0.96 30.42 -5.31
C LYS A 165 -1.71 30.37 -6.65
N LYS A 166 -2.12 29.20 -7.12
CA LYS A 166 -2.91 29.06 -8.36
C LYS A 166 -4.30 29.66 -8.19
N TYR A 167 -4.95 29.42 -7.07
CA TYR A 167 -6.29 29.97 -6.81
C TYR A 167 -6.26 31.47 -6.59
N ALA A 168 -5.22 32.04 -5.94
CA ALA A 168 -5.08 33.48 -5.78
C ALA A 168 -4.94 34.19 -7.12
N ILE A 169 -4.28 33.58 -8.11
CA ILE A 169 -4.09 34.22 -9.46
C ILE A 169 -5.37 34.15 -10.30
N THR A 170 -6.30 33.26 -10.02
CA THR A 170 -7.56 33.11 -10.78
C THR A 170 -8.66 34.06 -10.29
N TRP A 171 -8.45 34.78 -9.17
CA TRP A 171 -9.42 35.72 -8.59
C TRP A 171 -9.03 37.19 -8.77
N PHE A 172 -7.96 37.45 -9.48
CA PHE A 172 -7.54 38.76 -9.95
C PHE A 172 -7.37 38.72 -11.47
#